data_5446c8b95e1a66830e2d45535ea0b606
#
_entry.id   5446c8b95e1a66830e2d45535ea0b606
#
_cell.length_a   1.000
_cell.length_b   1.000
_cell.length_c   1.000
_cell.angle_alpha   90.00
_cell.angle_beta   90.00
_cell.angle_gamma   90.00
#
_symmetry.space_group_name_H-M   'P 1'
#
loop_
_entity.id
_entity.type
_entity.pdbx_description
1 polymer ?
#
loop_
_entity_poly.entity_id
_entity_poly.type
_entity_poly.pdbx_seq_one_letter_code
_entity_poly.pdbx_strand_id
1 'polypeptide(L)' 'MIRTLLDACMFVLKDQGEAQSSYWLASQVEEMRLWRASESQVRRALDKDIQEHGESSPFVKVAKDEYALRSWNAE' A
#
# COMPACT_ATOMS: atom_id res chain seq x y z
N MET A 1 11.38 -2.97 9.94
CA MET A 1 10.52 -2.63 11.08
C MET A 1 9.37 -1.72 10.63
N ILE A 2 8.17 -2.01 11.06
CA ILE A 2 6.99 -1.25 10.65
C ILE A 2 6.83 -0.04 11.57
N ARG A 3 6.91 1.15 10.99
CA ARG A 3 6.80 2.39 11.74
C ARG A 3 5.65 3.27 11.30
N THR A 4 5.11 3.01 10.12
CA THR A 4 4.03 3.81 9.58
C THR A 4 3.03 2.91 8.90
N LEU A 5 1.86 3.47 8.59
CA LEU A 5 0.86 2.74 7.82
C LEU A 5 1.41 2.33 6.46
N LEU A 6 2.20 3.21 5.82
CA LEU A 6 2.76 2.88 4.52
C LEU A 6 3.75 1.72 4.62
N ASP A 7 4.53 1.67 5.70
CA ASP A 7 5.43 0.53 5.92
C ASP A 7 4.64 -0.77 6.01
N ALA A 8 3.51 -0.74 6.71
CA ALA A 8 2.68 -1.92 6.86
C ALA A 8 2.10 -2.34 5.51
N CYS A 9 1.64 -1.37 4.72
CA CYS A 9 1.09 -1.68 3.40
C CYS A 9 2.17 -2.28 2.49
N MET A 10 3.38 -1.74 2.55
CA MET A 10 4.47 -2.28 1.75
C MET A 10 4.78 -3.72 2.14
N PHE A 11 4.78 -4.00 3.43
CA PHE A 11 5.06 -5.35 3.92
C PHE A 11 4.04 -6.35 3.38
N VAL A 12 2.74 -6.03 3.50
CA VAL A 12 1.72 -6.98 3.06
C VAL A 12 1.67 -7.12 1.54
N LEU A 13 1.98 -6.04 0.80
CA LEU A 13 2.05 -6.14 -0.66
C LEU A 13 3.21 -7.05 -1.08
N LYS A 14 4.36 -6.89 -0.45
CA LYS A 14 5.50 -7.74 -0.76
C LYS A 14 5.20 -9.20 -0.42
N ASP A 15 4.54 -9.42 0.70
CA ASP A 15 4.19 -10.77 1.10
C ASP A 15 3.21 -11.40 0.13
N GLN A 16 2.25 -10.62 -0.36
CA GLN A 16 1.24 -11.13 -1.29
C GLN A 16 1.80 -11.33 -2.70
N GLY A 17 2.64 -10.42 -3.15
CA GLY A 17 3.29 -10.56 -4.44
C GLY A 17 2.47 -10.09 -5.62
N GLU A 18 1.34 -9.43 -5.41
CA GLU A 18 0.52 -8.92 -6.49
C GLU A 18 -0.28 -7.71 -6.03
N ALA A 19 -0.82 -6.96 -6.98
CA ALA A 19 -1.58 -5.75 -6.69
C ALA A 19 -2.82 -6.10 -5.89
N GLN A 20 -3.19 -5.21 -4.95
CA GLN A 20 -4.33 -5.42 -4.09
C GLN A 20 -5.10 -4.12 -3.90
N SER A 21 -6.37 -4.24 -3.56
CA SER A 21 -7.22 -3.09 -3.32
C SER A 21 -6.91 -2.48 -1.96
N SER A 22 -7.33 -1.21 -1.80
CA SER A 22 -7.18 -0.55 -0.50
C SER A 22 -7.98 -1.27 0.57
N TYR A 23 -9.11 -1.85 0.21
CA TYR A 23 -9.90 -2.63 1.15
C TYR A 23 -9.14 -3.85 1.65
N TRP A 24 -8.52 -4.58 0.71
CA TRP A 24 -7.73 -5.76 1.08
C TRP A 24 -6.55 -5.36 1.97
N LEU A 25 -5.87 -4.26 1.60
CA LEU A 25 -4.72 -3.81 2.37
C LEU A 25 -5.11 -3.44 3.80
N ALA A 26 -6.22 -2.72 3.96
CA ALA A 26 -6.68 -2.34 5.29
C ALA A 26 -7.00 -3.59 6.13
N SER A 27 -7.69 -4.55 5.53
CA SER A 27 -8.02 -5.79 6.21
C SER A 27 -6.77 -6.56 6.59
N GLN A 28 -5.81 -6.64 5.68
CA GLN A 28 -4.64 -7.47 5.89
C GLN A 28 -3.72 -6.87 6.95
N VAL A 29 -3.50 -5.55 6.93
CA VAL A 29 -2.62 -4.96 7.94
C VAL A 29 -3.21 -5.08 9.33
N GLU A 30 -4.54 -5.04 9.44
CA GLU A 30 -5.19 -5.21 10.71
C GLU A 30 -5.17 -6.68 11.15
N GLU A 31 -5.43 -7.58 10.23
CA GLU A 31 -5.44 -9.01 10.53
C GLU A 31 -4.07 -9.49 10.98
N MET A 32 -3.01 -9.00 10.36
CA MET A 32 -1.65 -9.33 10.74
C MET A 32 -1.14 -8.50 11.91
N ARG A 33 -1.99 -7.63 12.44
CA ARG A 33 -1.67 -6.78 13.60
C ARG A 33 -0.47 -5.89 13.38
N LEU A 34 -0.28 -5.45 12.13
CA LEU A 34 0.80 -4.54 11.78
C LEU A 34 0.39 -3.10 12.00
N TRP A 35 -0.87 -2.79 11.72
CA TRP A 35 -1.38 -1.44 11.85
C TRP A 35 -2.90 -1.49 11.91
N ARG A 36 -3.50 -0.49 12.54
CA ARG A 36 -4.96 -0.40 12.60
C ARG A 36 -5.38 0.80 11.78
N ALA A 37 -6.06 0.56 10.68
CA ALA A 37 -6.49 1.62 9.79
C ALA A 37 -7.73 1.18 9.02
N SER A 38 -8.58 2.16 8.71
CA SER A 38 -9.74 1.90 7.87
C SER A 38 -9.33 1.91 6.40
N GLU A 39 -10.23 1.43 5.55
CA GLU A 39 -9.98 1.42 4.10
C GLU A 39 -9.72 2.84 3.59
N SER A 40 -10.49 3.82 4.07
CA SER A 40 -10.29 5.19 3.61
C SER A 40 -8.96 5.77 4.07
N GLN A 41 -8.50 5.39 5.25
CA GLN A 41 -7.19 5.84 5.72
C GLN A 41 -6.06 5.25 4.87
N VAL A 42 -6.17 3.98 4.51
CA VAL A 42 -5.19 3.33 3.64
C VAL A 42 -5.18 4.02 2.28
N ARG A 43 -6.36 4.22 1.69
CA ARG A 43 -6.45 4.85 0.37
C ARG A 43 -5.85 6.25 0.39
N ARG A 44 -6.18 7.04 1.41
CA ARG A 44 -5.66 8.39 1.51
C ARG A 44 -4.14 8.40 1.66
N ALA A 45 -3.61 7.50 2.49
CA ALA A 45 -2.17 7.46 2.71
C ALA A 45 -1.44 7.10 1.43
N LEU A 46 -1.94 6.11 0.70
CA LEU A 46 -1.30 5.69 -0.54
C LEU A 46 -1.43 6.75 -1.63
N ASP A 47 -2.63 7.31 -1.79
CA ASP A 47 -2.85 8.35 -2.80
C ASP A 47 -2.00 9.59 -2.51
N LYS A 48 -1.89 9.96 -1.24
CA LYS A 48 -1.10 11.13 -0.86
C LYS A 48 0.38 10.88 -1.15
N ASP A 49 0.87 9.71 -0.82
CA ASP A 49 2.28 9.39 -1.06
C ASP A 49 2.60 9.40 -2.55
N ILE A 50 1.71 8.81 -3.36
CA ILE A 50 1.90 8.79 -4.80
C ILE A 50 1.85 10.22 -5.36
N GLN A 51 0.92 11.04 -4.87
CA GLN A 51 0.78 12.40 -5.34
C GLN A 51 1.99 13.26 -4.96
N GLU A 52 2.50 13.09 -3.75
CA GLU A 52 3.59 13.93 -3.26
C GLU A 52 4.94 13.51 -3.82
N HIS A 53 5.14 12.24 -4.05
CA HIS A 53 6.45 11.72 -4.43
C HIS A 53 6.53 11.23 -5.86
N GLY A 54 5.40 11.04 -6.52
CA GLY A 54 5.38 10.62 -7.91
C GLY A 54 6.23 9.38 -8.14
N GLU A 55 7.23 9.52 -9.01
CA GLU A 55 8.08 8.39 -9.35
C GLU A 55 8.98 7.95 -8.20
N SER A 56 9.10 8.78 -7.17
CA SER A 56 9.88 8.42 -5.99
C SER A 56 9.07 7.60 -5.00
N SER A 57 7.76 7.52 -5.18
CA SER A 57 6.93 6.71 -4.31
C SER A 57 7.18 5.23 -4.60
N PRO A 58 7.28 4.38 -3.58
CA PRO A 58 7.42 2.94 -3.80
C PRO A 58 6.12 2.30 -4.27
N PHE A 59 5.02 3.04 -4.27
CA PHE A 59 3.71 2.53 -4.67
C PHE A 59 3.29 3.08 -6.01
N VAL A 60 2.51 2.29 -6.75
CA VAL A 60 1.85 2.75 -7.98
C VAL A 60 0.39 2.33 -7.92
N LYS A 61 -0.46 3.16 -8.52
CA LYS A 61 -1.89 2.87 -8.59
C LYS A 61 -2.15 2.24 -9.95
N VAL A 62 -2.55 0.97 -9.96
CA VAL A 62 -2.70 0.24 -11.22
C VAL A 62 -4.15 0.21 -11.70
N ALA A 63 -5.09 0.53 -10.84
CA ALA A 63 -6.50 0.63 -11.19
C ALA A 63 -7.18 1.41 -10.09
N LYS A 64 -8.47 1.73 -10.26
CA LYS A 64 -9.20 2.41 -9.22
C LYS A 64 -9.13 1.57 -7.94
N ASP A 65 -8.60 2.17 -6.87
CA ASP A 65 -8.48 1.55 -5.55
C ASP A 65 -7.59 0.32 -5.52
N GLU A 66 -6.73 0.12 -6.54
CA GLU A 66 -5.78 -0.98 -6.55
C GLU A 66 -4.37 -0.44 -6.63
N TYR A 67 -3.49 -1.01 -5.81
CA TYR A 67 -2.13 -0.53 -5.63
C TYR A 67 -1.13 -1.67 -5.75
N ALA A 68 0.06 -1.33 -6.23
CA ALA A 68 1.14 -2.29 -6.39
C ALA A 68 2.45 -1.61 -6.01
N LEU A 69 3.52 -2.35 -5.99
CA LEU A 69 4.84 -1.80 -5.72
C LEU A 69 5.51 -1.44 -7.04
N ARG A 70 6.11 -0.26 -7.05
CA ARG A 70 6.80 0.22 -8.26
C ARG A 70 7.93 -0.72 -8.68
N SER A 71 8.59 -1.33 -7.70
CA SER A 71 9.71 -2.22 -7.99
C SER A 71 9.32 -3.44 -8.81
N TRP A 72 8.04 -3.80 -8.80
CA TRP A 72 7.59 -4.95 -9.59
C TRP A 72 7.65 -4.69 -11.09
N ASN A 73 7.66 -3.43 -11.49
CA ASN A 73 7.68 -3.05 -12.91
C ASN A 73 9.04 -2.53 -13.34
N ALA A 74 10.07 -2.67 -12.50
CA ALA A 74 11.40 -2.15 -12.78
C ALA A 74 12.22 -3.21 -13.50
N GLU A 75 11.89 -3.44 -14.74
CA GLU A 75 12.57 -4.46 -15.53
C GLU A 75 13.37 -3.84 -16.63
#